data_d2e1c71be4ea7b6a2f9103b288093db8
#
_entry.id   d2e1c71be4ea7b6a2f9103b288093db8
#
_cell.length_a   1.000
_cell.length_b   1.000
_cell.length_c   1.000
_cell.angle_alpha   90.00
_cell.angle_beta   90.00
_cell.angle_gamma   90.00
#
_symmetry.space_group_name_H-M   'P 1'
#
loop_
_entity.id
_entity.type
_entity.pdbx_description
1 polymer ?
#
loop_
_entity_poly.entity_id
_entity_poly.type
_entity_poly.pdbx_seq_one_letter_code
_entity_poly.pdbx_strand_id
1 'polypeptide(L)'
;MAFKEQDIRDPDILQNYCALVAKDSEKILASNDKMERVDQRKWGLGKSIFEFEKGGFIYERCTTTDTLFVNPRPTFDALMDLYSSSESSKYWVNDFFLPKINERREKIFKPRAEFVRNKFSNKLYEMRICDVGAGFGLFIEELKKINNFELNIEAIEPSEDMAKICRGKGIVVKEAMLEDLAGGTTKYDLLTTFELFEHLHDPLLFLNSCYDILNPGGYIYLTTLNSHGFDIQVLWEKSESIFPPHHLNFFNPISIDKIMRLAGFTDIEISTPGELDIDIVKNVYDNGNVKLPMFLSSLFNYSSDDVLNNFQLFIQNNNLSSHMRVIAQKP
;
A
#
# COMPACT_ATOMS: atom_id res chain seq x y z
N MET A 1 -22.12 -7.47 -8.71
CA MET A 1 -22.18 -7.39 -7.23
C MET A 1 -21.17 -6.35 -6.80
N ALA A 2 -21.51 -5.53 -5.80
CA ALA A 2 -20.55 -4.57 -5.22
C ALA A 2 -19.37 -5.33 -4.61
N PHE A 3 -18.17 -4.74 -4.67
CA PHE A 3 -16.97 -5.25 -4.02
C PHE A 3 -17.12 -5.15 -2.50
N LYS A 4 -16.84 -6.23 -1.78
CA LYS A 4 -16.93 -6.29 -0.32
C LYS A 4 -15.62 -6.74 0.29
N GLU A 5 -15.37 -6.34 1.53
CA GLU A 5 -14.16 -6.70 2.27
C GLU A 5 -13.98 -8.23 2.38
N GLN A 6 -15.04 -8.97 2.67
CA GLN A 6 -15.00 -10.44 2.77
C GLN A 6 -14.63 -11.16 1.45
N ASP A 7 -14.70 -10.48 0.31
CA ASP A 7 -14.25 -11.04 -0.98
C ASP A 7 -12.74 -11.29 -0.99
N ILE A 8 -11.98 -10.48 -0.24
CA ILE A 8 -10.51 -10.52 -0.19
C ILE A 8 -9.94 -10.82 1.19
N ARG A 9 -10.76 -10.76 2.26
CA ARG A 9 -10.36 -11.02 3.65
C ARG A 9 -11.39 -11.93 4.31
N ASP A 10 -10.93 -13.11 4.74
CA ASP A 10 -11.71 -14.02 5.56
C ASP A 10 -11.49 -13.65 7.03
N PRO A 11 -12.54 -13.38 7.83
CA PRO A 11 -12.39 -12.94 9.22
C PRO A 11 -11.65 -13.93 10.11
N ASP A 12 -11.90 -15.25 9.96
CA ASP A 12 -11.25 -16.27 10.81
C ASP A 12 -9.77 -16.40 10.45
N ILE A 13 -9.43 -16.34 9.15
CA ILE A 13 -8.06 -16.36 8.66
C ILE A 13 -7.33 -15.09 9.13
N LEU A 14 -7.99 -13.94 9.07
CA LEU A 14 -7.43 -12.66 9.53
C LEU A 14 -7.13 -12.70 11.03
N GLN A 15 -8.01 -13.26 11.86
CA GLN A 15 -7.78 -13.40 13.31
C GLN A 15 -6.53 -14.23 13.61
N ASN A 16 -6.36 -15.36 12.93
CA ASN A 16 -5.16 -16.20 13.07
C ASN A 16 -3.89 -15.46 12.63
N TYR A 17 -3.96 -14.73 11.52
CA TYR A 17 -2.86 -13.88 11.05
C TYR A 17 -2.47 -12.83 12.08
N CYS A 18 -3.43 -12.11 12.65
CA CYS A 18 -3.19 -11.12 13.71
C CYS A 18 -2.51 -11.73 14.94
N ALA A 19 -2.89 -12.95 15.34
CA ALA A 19 -2.26 -13.65 16.45
C ALA A 19 -0.77 -14.00 16.18
N LEU A 20 -0.44 -14.38 14.94
CA LEU A 20 0.95 -14.64 14.54
C LEU A 20 1.76 -13.34 14.49
N VAL A 21 1.19 -12.26 13.93
CA VAL A 21 1.83 -10.94 13.90
C VAL A 21 2.11 -10.43 15.32
N ALA A 22 1.19 -10.64 16.26
CA ALA A 22 1.41 -10.25 17.66
C ALA A 22 2.65 -10.96 18.26
N LYS A 23 2.82 -12.26 18.01
CA LYS A 23 4.01 -13.01 18.46
C LYS A 23 5.30 -12.51 17.81
N ASP A 24 5.27 -12.19 16.52
CA ASP A 24 6.44 -11.66 15.83
C ASP A 24 6.76 -10.23 16.31
N SER A 25 5.75 -9.42 16.62
CA SER A 25 5.89 -8.10 17.24
C SER A 25 6.56 -8.18 18.61
N GLU A 26 6.17 -9.14 19.47
CA GLU A 26 6.81 -9.36 20.77
C GLU A 26 8.32 -9.64 20.63
N LYS A 27 8.73 -10.41 19.61
CA LYS A 27 10.17 -10.71 19.36
C LYS A 27 10.95 -9.46 18.91
N ILE A 28 10.32 -8.55 18.20
CA ILE A 28 10.93 -7.28 17.79
C ILE A 28 11.06 -6.34 18.99
N LEU A 29 9.97 -6.18 19.74
CA LEU A 29 9.89 -5.26 20.88
C LEU A 29 10.72 -5.71 22.08
N ALA A 30 11.03 -7.02 22.21
CA ALA A 30 11.86 -7.54 23.28
C ALA A 30 13.34 -7.08 23.21
N SER A 31 13.77 -6.47 22.11
CA SER A 31 15.17 -6.09 21.89
C SER A 31 15.28 -4.65 21.38
N ASN A 32 15.92 -3.79 22.20
CA ASN A 32 16.06 -2.36 21.87
C ASN A 32 16.91 -2.11 20.62
N ASP A 33 17.82 -3.02 20.26
CA ASP A 33 18.65 -2.94 19.06
C ASP A 33 17.88 -3.22 17.76
N LYS A 34 16.66 -3.75 17.88
CA LYS A 34 15.74 -3.94 16.75
C LYS A 34 14.84 -2.75 16.49
N MET A 35 14.92 -1.70 17.29
CA MET A 35 14.08 -0.51 17.20
C MET A 35 14.95 0.74 17.04
N GLU A 36 14.53 1.66 16.17
CA GLU A 36 15.23 2.93 15.97
C GLU A 36 14.26 4.09 15.80
N ARG A 37 14.73 5.29 16.15
CA ARG A 37 13.99 6.53 15.87
C ARG A 37 14.40 7.08 14.52
N VAL A 38 13.41 7.46 13.74
CA VAL A 38 13.61 8.17 12.47
C VAL A 38 13.35 9.66 12.63
N ASP A 39 14.06 10.45 11.82
CA ASP A 39 13.81 11.89 11.71
C ASP A 39 12.88 12.15 10.52
N GLN A 40 11.59 12.21 10.77
CA GLN A 40 10.55 12.45 9.77
C GLN A 40 10.70 13.79 9.01
N ARG A 41 11.51 14.72 9.53
CA ARG A 41 11.78 15.99 8.84
C ARG A 41 12.53 15.77 7.53
N LYS A 42 13.31 14.68 7.42
CA LYS A 42 13.93 14.25 6.16
C LYS A 42 12.91 13.97 5.07
N TRP A 43 11.68 13.59 5.42
CA TRP A 43 10.57 13.34 4.49
C TRP A 43 9.74 14.60 4.19
N GLY A 44 10.23 15.79 4.57
CA GLY A 44 9.47 17.04 4.42
C GLY A 44 8.33 17.22 5.41
N LEU A 45 8.26 16.38 6.45
CA LEU A 45 7.25 16.47 7.51
C LEU A 45 7.68 17.45 8.61
N GLY A 46 6.70 18.03 9.30
CA GLY A 46 6.91 18.91 10.45
C GLY A 46 7.22 18.15 11.74
N LYS A 47 7.04 18.86 12.88
CA LYS A 47 7.08 18.22 14.19
C LYS A 47 5.99 17.18 14.30
N SER A 48 6.25 16.14 15.09
CA SER A 48 5.26 15.12 15.44
C SER A 48 4.92 15.14 16.92
N ILE A 49 3.77 14.59 17.23
CA ILE A 49 3.29 14.35 18.59
C ILE A 49 2.89 12.89 18.71
N PHE A 50 2.94 12.37 19.94
CA PHE A 50 2.34 11.07 20.26
C PHE A 50 0.85 11.10 19.91
N GLU A 51 0.38 10.05 19.24
CA GLU A 51 -1.02 9.90 18.87
C GLU A 51 -1.69 8.76 19.64
N PHE A 52 -1.18 7.55 19.48
CA PHE A 52 -1.61 6.35 20.22
C PHE A 52 -0.54 5.27 20.17
N GLU A 53 -0.78 4.20 20.93
CA GLU A 53 0.00 2.95 20.87
C GLU A 53 -0.90 1.83 20.36
N LYS A 54 -0.38 1.00 19.46
CA LYS A 54 -1.05 -0.19 18.96
C LYS A 54 -0.08 -1.35 18.80
N GLY A 55 -0.42 -2.50 19.38
CA GLY A 55 0.44 -3.70 19.31
C GLY A 55 1.84 -3.50 19.88
N GLY A 56 2.01 -2.57 20.86
CA GLY A 56 3.29 -2.20 21.44
C GLY A 56 4.09 -1.17 20.63
N PHE A 57 3.61 -0.74 19.47
CA PHE A 57 4.25 0.28 18.63
C PHE A 57 3.60 1.65 18.83
N ILE A 58 4.44 2.67 18.97
CA ILE A 58 4.01 4.05 19.10
C ILE A 58 3.79 4.64 17.72
N TYR A 59 2.61 5.22 17.53
CA TYR A 59 2.29 6.05 16.38
C TYR A 59 2.42 7.53 16.74
N GLU A 60 3.17 8.25 15.93
CA GLU A 60 3.28 9.70 15.98
C GLU A 60 2.54 10.31 14.80
N ARG A 61 1.91 11.48 15.02
CA ARG A 61 1.23 12.25 13.99
C ARG A 61 1.95 13.58 13.74
N CYS A 62 2.22 13.86 12.47
CA CYS A 62 2.77 15.15 12.06
C CYS A 62 1.76 16.27 12.27
N THR A 63 2.15 17.34 12.99
CA THR A 63 1.25 18.45 13.36
C THR A 63 0.89 19.39 12.22
N THR A 64 1.56 19.25 11.05
CA THR A 64 1.34 20.14 9.90
C THR A 64 0.71 19.44 8.71
N THR A 65 0.76 18.10 8.66
CA THR A 65 0.25 17.33 7.52
C THR A 65 -0.62 16.16 7.93
N ASP A 66 -0.80 15.92 9.23
CA ASP A 66 -1.55 14.78 9.79
C ASP A 66 -1.06 13.39 9.31
N THR A 67 0.17 13.32 8.78
CA THR A 67 0.81 12.05 8.43
C THR A 67 1.00 11.25 9.70
N LEU A 68 0.52 10.01 9.70
CA LEU A 68 0.66 9.08 10.80
C LEU A 68 1.80 8.10 10.49
N PHE A 69 2.68 7.84 11.46
CA PHE A 69 3.80 6.93 11.26
C PHE A 69 4.29 6.32 12.57
N VAL A 70 4.89 5.14 12.48
CA VAL A 70 5.49 4.44 13.64
C VAL A 70 6.83 5.08 13.98
N ASN A 71 7.02 5.49 15.27
CA ASN A 71 8.29 6.03 15.76
C ASN A 71 8.44 5.90 17.29
N PRO A 72 9.39 5.11 17.86
CA PRO A 72 10.40 4.35 17.13
C PRO A 72 9.80 3.24 16.28
N ARG A 73 10.50 2.84 15.22
CA ARG A 73 10.11 1.76 14.31
C ARG A 73 11.13 0.63 14.34
N PRO A 74 10.76 -0.58 13.87
CA PRO A 74 11.73 -1.63 13.65
C PRO A 74 12.86 -1.16 12.74
N THR A 75 14.10 -1.57 13.03
CA THR A 75 15.23 -1.37 12.13
C THR A 75 14.99 -2.05 10.78
N PHE A 76 15.70 -1.62 9.75
CA PHE A 76 15.60 -2.24 8.43
C PHE A 76 15.86 -3.75 8.50
N ASP A 77 16.89 -4.19 9.20
CA ASP A 77 17.20 -5.62 9.36
C ASP A 77 16.09 -6.39 10.07
N ALA A 78 15.49 -5.81 11.12
CA ALA A 78 14.36 -6.43 11.81
C ALA A 78 13.12 -6.59 10.93
N LEU A 79 12.88 -5.64 10.00
CA LEU A 79 11.82 -5.76 9.00
C LEU A 79 12.14 -6.82 7.95
N MET A 80 13.38 -6.90 7.48
CA MET A 80 13.78 -7.94 6.53
C MET A 80 13.67 -9.34 7.14
N ASP A 81 14.06 -9.52 8.39
CA ASP A 81 13.85 -10.78 9.14
C ASP A 81 12.37 -11.12 9.25
N LEU A 82 11.51 -10.13 9.55
CA LEU A 82 10.07 -10.32 9.61
C LEU A 82 9.50 -10.81 8.28
N TYR A 83 9.85 -10.16 7.18
CA TYR A 83 9.29 -10.50 5.87
C TYR A 83 9.82 -11.80 5.30
N SER A 84 11.08 -12.17 5.58
CA SER A 84 11.72 -13.35 4.99
C SER A 84 11.49 -14.63 5.80
N SER A 85 11.39 -14.55 7.13
CA SER A 85 11.51 -15.75 7.97
C SER A 85 10.35 -15.99 8.94
N SER A 86 9.47 -14.97 9.19
CA SER A 86 8.44 -15.06 10.21
C SER A 86 7.33 -16.07 9.88
N GLU A 87 6.66 -16.57 10.93
CA GLU A 87 5.48 -17.40 10.76
C GLU A 87 4.29 -16.62 10.19
N SER A 88 4.16 -15.35 10.57
CA SER A 88 3.11 -14.48 10.05
C SER A 88 3.24 -14.24 8.55
N SER A 89 4.46 -14.00 8.04
CA SER A 89 4.69 -13.81 6.60
C SER A 89 4.37 -15.06 5.80
N LYS A 90 4.76 -16.24 6.28
CA LYS A 90 4.42 -17.52 5.65
C LYS A 90 2.92 -17.78 5.64
N TYR A 91 2.25 -17.51 6.77
CA TYR A 91 0.80 -17.66 6.87
C TYR A 91 0.07 -16.69 5.95
N TRP A 92 0.54 -15.42 5.86
CA TRP A 92 -0.03 -14.44 4.95
C TRP A 92 0.01 -14.92 3.49
N VAL A 93 1.11 -15.50 3.06
CA VAL A 93 1.25 -16.04 1.70
C VAL A 93 0.31 -17.22 1.48
N ASN A 94 0.39 -18.25 2.33
CA ASN A 94 -0.21 -19.55 2.05
C ASN A 94 -1.70 -19.64 2.40
N ASP A 95 -2.09 -19.00 3.50
CA ASP A 95 -3.42 -19.16 4.07
C ASP A 95 -4.32 -17.94 3.82
N PHE A 96 -3.72 -16.73 3.76
CA PHE A 96 -4.47 -15.50 3.59
C PHE A 96 -4.55 -15.03 2.13
N PHE A 97 -3.42 -15.00 1.41
CA PHE A 97 -3.36 -14.43 0.06
C PHE A 97 -3.71 -15.44 -1.03
N LEU A 98 -3.03 -16.57 -1.09
CA LEU A 98 -3.18 -17.56 -2.16
C LEU A 98 -4.60 -18.13 -2.29
N PRO A 99 -5.34 -18.44 -1.21
CA PRO A 99 -6.72 -18.91 -1.33
C PRO A 99 -7.68 -17.92 -1.99
N LYS A 100 -7.39 -16.62 -1.90
CA LYS A 100 -8.20 -15.52 -2.48
C LYS A 100 -7.55 -14.90 -3.73
N ILE A 101 -6.62 -15.61 -4.37
CA ILE A 101 -5.83 -15.05 -5.49
C ILE A 101 -6.70 -14.67 -6.68
N ASN A 102 -7.75 -15.46 -6.99
CA ASN A 102 -8.62 -15.19 -8.13
C ASN A 102 -9.52 -13.97 -7.89
N GLU A 103 -10.09 -13.85 -6.69
CA GLU A 103 -10.88 -12.70 -6.30
C GLU A 103 -10.04 -11.43 -6.30
N ARG A 104 -8.83 -11.48 -5.75
CA ARG A 104 -7.87 -10.36 -5.79
C ARG A 104 -7.48 -10.00 -7.22
N ARG A 105 -7.28 -11.00 -8.09
CA ARG A 105 -7.00 -10.79 -9.50
C ARG A 105 -8.09 -9.97 -10.19
N GLU A 106 -9.33 -10.39 -10.07
CA GLU A 106 -10.48 -9.72 -10.72
C GLU A 106 -10.81 -8.36 -10.08
N LYS A 107 -10.76 -8.26 -8.75
CA LYS A 107 -11.22 -7.08 -8.01
C LYS A 107 -10.15 -6.00 -7.83
N ILE A 108 -8.87 -6.37 -7.87
CA ILE A 108 -7.76 -5.46 -7.56
C ILE A 108 -6.80 -5.31 -8.75
N PHE A 109 -6.21 -6.42 -9.22
CA PHE A 109 -5.11 -6.34 -10.19
C PHE A 109 -5.58 -6.03 -11.60
N LYS A 110 -6.71 -6.57 -12.03
CA LYS A 110 -7.31 -6.28 -13.34
C LYS A 110 -7.74 -4.81 -13.47
N PRO A 111 -8.46 -4.18 -12.51
CA PRO A 111 -8.74 -2.75 -12.56
C PRO A 111 -7.47 -1.87 -12.60
N ARG A 112 -6.40 -2.25 -11.88
CA ARG A 112 -5.11 -1.56 -11.95
C ARG A 112 -4.48 -1.66 -13.33
N ALA A 113 -4.50 -2.85 -13.93
CA ALA A 113 -4.01 -3.08 -15.29
C ALA A 113 -4.82 -2.29 -16.34
N GLU A 114 -6.14 -2.29 -16.23
CA GLU A 114 -7.04 -1.51 -17.09
C GLU A 114 -6.77 -0.01 -16.96
N PHE A 115 -6.55 0.48 -15.75
CA PHE A 115 -6.19 1.86 -15.51
C PHE A 115 -4.87 2.23 -16.21
N VAL A 116 -3.81 1.43 -16.04
CA VAL A 116 -2.50 1.67 -16.69
C VAL A 116 -2.65 1.64 -18.21
N ARG A 117 -3.35 0.65 -18.76
CA ARG A 117 -3.62 0.58 -20.19
C ARG A 117 -4.33 1.84 -20.71
N ASN A 118 -5.35 2.31 -20.02
CA ASN A 118 -6.12 3.48 -20.42
C ASN A 118 -5.32 4.78 -20.30
N LYS A 119 -4.57 4.93 -19.20
CA LYS A 119 -3.76 6.14 -18.93
C LYS A 119 -2.61 6.31 -19.93
N PHE A 120 -1.95 5.21 -20.32
CA PHE A 120 -0.77 5.22 -21.19
C PHE A 120 -1.03 4.60 -22.57
N SER A 121 -2.29 4.43 -22.99
CA SER A 121 -2.72 3.67 -24.16
C SER A 121 -1.90 3.91 -25.43
N ASN A 122 -1.56 5.17 -25.72
CA ASN A 122 -0.86 5.57 -26.95
C ASN A 122 0.67 5.36 -26.89
N LYS A 123 1.23 5.05 -25.72
CA LYS A 123 2.67 4.95 -25.49
C LYS A 123 3.10 3.61 -24.88
N LEU A 124 2.13 2.85 -24.33
CA LEU A 124 2.43 1.68 -23.49
C LEU A 124 3.27 0.62 -24.23
N TYR A 125 3.12 0.46 -25.54
CA TYR A 125 3.86 -0.50 -26.34
C TYR A 125 5.35 -0.12 -26.55
N GLU A 126 5.69 1.18 -26.40
CA GLU A 126 7.07 1.69 -26.50
C GLU A 126 7.76 1.75 -25.14
N MET A 127 6.99 1.71 -24.06
CA MET A 127 7.52 1.91 -22.69
C MET A 127 8.24 0.67 -22.19
N ARG A 128 9.38 0.90 -21.55
CA ARG A 128 10.00 -0.08 -20.65
C ARG A 128 9.41 0.08 -19.27
N ILE A 129 8.73 -0.96 -18.81
CA ILE A 129 7.95 -0.96 -17.58
C ILE A 129 8.65 -1.81 -16.51
N CYS A 130 8.61 -1.39 -15.27
CA CYS A 130 9.03 -2.21 -14.14
C CYS A 130 7.99 -2.16 -13.02
N ASP A 131 7.59 -3.34 -12.55
CA ASP A 131 6.74 -3.48 -11.36
C ASP A 131 7.64 -3.72 -10.13
N VAL A 132 7.64 -2.77 -9.19
CA VAL A 132 8.49 -2.77 -8.01
C VAL A 132 7.70 -3.32 -6.82
N GLY A 133 8.23 -4.39 -6.18
CA GLY A 133 7.49 -5.16 -5.20
C GLY A 133 6.38 -5.99 -5.86
N ALA A 134 6.71 -6.67 -6.95
CA ALA A 134 5.73 -7.35 -7.82
C ALA A 134 4.98 -8.50 -7.12
N GLY A 135 5.47 -8.98 -5.98
CA GLY A 135 4.89 -10.11 -5.26
C GLY A 135 4.75 -11.33 -6.16
N PHE A 136 3.54 -11.80 -6.37
CA PHE A 136 3.24 -12.94 -7.25
C PHE A 136 3.14 -12.61 -8.73
N GLY A 137 3.41 -11.37 -9.16
CA GLY A 137 3.37 -10.92 -10.55
C GLY A 137 1.95 -10.82 -11.14
N LEU A 138 0.91 -10.72 -10.32
CA LEU A 138 -0.48 -10.72 -10.78
C LEU A 138 -0.81 -9.50 -11.64
N PHE A 139 -0.30 -8.33 -11.29
CA PHE A 139 -0.48 -7.12 -12.08
C PHE A 139 0.12 -7.28 -13.49
N ILE A 140 1.35 -7.81 -13.57
CA ILE A 140 2.04 -8.03 -14.84
C ILE A 140 1.25 -9.02 -15.72
N GLU A 141 0.74 -10.12 -15.14
CA GLU A 141 -0.08 -11.08 -15.87
C GLU A 141 -1.35 -10.42 -16.41
N GLU A 142 -2.08 -9.64 -15.58
CA GLU A 142 -3.29 -8.97 -16.03
C GLU A 142 -2.99 -7.90 -17.09
N LEU A 143 -1.91 -7.12 -16.91
CA LEU A 143 -1.54 -6.13 -17.91
C LEU A 143 -1.17 -6.77 -19.24
N LYS A 144 -0.44 -7.90 -19.24
CA LYS A 144 -0.14 -8.67 -20.46
C LYS A 144 -1.41 -9.23 -21.14
N LYS A 145 -2.37 -9.74 -20.36
CA LYS A 145 -3.62 -10.32 -20.88
C LYS A 145 -4.52 -9.31 -21.61
N ILE A 146 -4.61 -8.09 -21.10
CA ILE A 146 -5.53 -7.08 -21.67
C ILE A 146 -4.95 -6.32 -22.85
N ASN A 147 -3.66 -6.51 -23.17
CA ASN A 147 -2.99 -5.87 -24.30
C ASN A 147 -2.85 -6.85 -25.48
N ASN A 148 -3.04 -6.34 -26.70
CA ASN A 148 -2.93 -7.10 -27.94
C ASN A 148 -1.50 -7.08 -28.54
N PHE A 149 -0.52 -6.58 -27.78
CA PHE A 149 0.89 -6.45 -28.14
C PHE A 149 1.78 -6.90 -27.00
N GLU A 150 3.01 -7.27 -27.34
CA GLU A 150 4.00 -7.64 -26.33
C GLU A 150 4.45 -6.42 -25.54
N LEU A 151 4.51 -6.55 -24.22
CA LEU A 151 4.97 -5.52 -23.31
C LEU A 151 6.41 -5.78 -22.90
N ASN A 152 7.24 -4.73 -22.96
CA ASN A 152 8.56 -4.73 -22.36
C ASN A 152 8.43 -4.45 -20.85
N ILE A 153 8.13 -5.49 -20.08
CA ILE A 153 7.85 -5.38 -18.64
C ILE A 153 8.65 -6.42 -17.87
N GLU A 154 9.31 -5.95 -16.82
CA GLU A 154 10.04 -6.77 -15.84
C GLU A 154 9.60 -6.44 -14.42
N ALA A 155 10.03 -7.24 -13.44
CA ALA A 155 9.75 -7.09 -12.03
C ALA A 155 11.03 -6.85 -11.21
N ILE A 156 10.89 -6.15 -10.10
CA ILE A 156 11.83 -6.13 -8.99
C ILE A 156 11.09 -6.71 -7.78
N GLU A 157 11.63 -7.81 -7.22
CA GLU A 157 11.01 -8.49 -6.08
C GLU A 157 12.10 -9.11 -5.20
N PRO A 158 12.27 -8.65 -3.95
CA PRO A 158 13.35 -9.15 -3.08
C PRO A 158 13.08 -10.54 -2.50
N SER A 159 11.82 -10.99 -2.42
CA SER A 159 11.49 -12.32 -1.91
C SER A 159 11.86 -13.40 -2.92
N GLU A 160 12.77 -14.30 -2.54
CA GLU A 160 13.18 -15.44 -3.37
C GLU A 160 11.98 -16.29 -3.82
N ASP A 161 11.07 -16.60 -2.90
CA ASP A 161 9.90 -17.43 -3.17
C ASP A 161 8.95 -16.74 -4.18
N MET A 162 8.67 -15.46 -4.00
CA MET A 162 7.80 -14.69 -4.91
C MET A 162 8.48 -14.48 -6.26
N ALA A 163 9.78 -14.16 -6.28
CA ALA A 163 10.56 -14.04 -7.51
C ALA A 163 10.58 -15.36 -8.30
N LYS A 164 10.70 -16.50 -7.62
CA LYS A 164 10.61 -17.82 -8.23
C LYS A 164 9.23 -18.08 -8.88
N ILE A 165 8.16 -17.69 -8.21
CA ILE A 165 6.80 -17.80 -8.75
C ILE A 165 6.66 -16.92 -10.00
N CYS A 166 7.16 -15.69 -9.97
CA CYS A 166 7.15 -14.79 -11.13
C CYS A 166 7.92 -15.40 -12.32
N ARG A 167 9.12 -15.94 -12.08
CA ARG A 167 9.91 -16.63 -13.11
C ARG A 167 9.16 -17.83 -13.70
N GLY A 168 8.46 -18.60 -12.84
CA GLY A 168 7.61 -19.71 -13.29
C GLY A 168 6.47 -19.30 -14.23
N LYS A 169 6.08 -18.03 -14.19
CA LYS A 169 5.07 -17.41 -15.07
C LYS A 169 5.68 -16.73 -16.31
N GLY A 170 6.99 -16.86 -16.53
CA GLY A 170 7.69 -16.23 -17.64
C GLY A 170 7.89 -14.71 -17.47
N ILE A 171 7.87 -14.23 -16.24
CA ILE A 171 8.18 -12.83 -15.93
C ILE A 171 9.68 -12.71 -15.66
N VAL A 172 10.33 -11.74 -16.30
CA VAL A 172 11.72 -11.38 -16.01
C VAL A 172 11.76 -10.68 -14.65
N VAL A 173 12.54 -11.20 -13.69
CA VAL A 173 12.59 -10.70 -12.33
C VAL A 173 14.01 -10.43 -11.89
N LYS A 174 14.25 -9.23 -11.36
CA LYS A 174 15.44 -8.89 -10.57
C LYS A 174 15.12 -9.17 -9.10
N GLU A 175 15.79 -10.16 -8.53
CA GLU A 175 15.68 -10.51 -7.12
C GLU A 175 16.62 -9.63 -6.30
N ALA A 176 16.14 -8.44 -5.94
CA ALA A 176 16.89 -7.40 -5.28
C ALA A 176 15.94 -6.39 -4.62
N MET A 177 16.45 -5.62 -3.68
CA MET A 177 15.82 -4.37 -3.27
C MET A 177 15.99 -3.33 -4.37
N LEU A 178 15.01 -2.43 -4.49
CA LEU A 178 15.08 -1.34 -5.47
C LEU A 178 16.31 -0.45 -5.23
N GLU A 179 16.60 -0.18 -3.98
CA GLU A 179 17.69 0.68 -3.52
C GLU A 179 19.06 0.15 -3.95
N ASP A 180 19.23 -1.17 -4.06
CA ASP A 180 20.46 -1.81 -4.54
C ASP A 180 20.68 -1.65 -6.04
N LEU A 181 19.64 -1.28 -6.78
CA LEU A 181 19.69 -1.06 -8.22
C LEU A 181 19.86 0.42 -8.59
N ALA A 182 19.77 1.33 -7.63
CA ALA A 182 20.03 2.75 -7.83
C ALA A 182 21.49 2.98 -8.30
N GLY A 183 21.71 3.98 -9.18
CA GLY A 183 22.99 4.21 -9.82
C GLY A 183 23.31 3.28 -10.99
N GLY A 184 22.50 2.26 -11.25
CA GLY A 184 22.65 1.35 -12.39
C GLY A 184 22.30 1.99 -13.73
N THR A 185 22.69 1.32 -14.82
CA THR A 185 22.47 1.81 -16.20
C THR A 185 21.07 1.50 -16.73
N THR A 186 20.35 0.56 -16.11
CA THR A 186 19.00 0.21 -16.52
C THR A 186 18.02 1.31 -16.13
N LYS A 187 17.27 1.82 -17.10
CA LYS A 187 16.26 2.86 -16.89
C LYS A 187 14.92 2.39 -17.44
N TYR A 188 13.85 2.98 -16.89
CA TYR A 188 12.45 2.64 -17.21
C TYR A 188 11.65 3.89 -17.57
N ASP A 189 10.57 3.71 -18.31
CA ASP A 189 9.65 4.77 -18.67
C ASP A 189 8.42 4.80 -17.77
N LEU A 190 8.10 3.65 -17.14
CA LEU A 190 7.03 3.53 -16.16
C LEU A 190 7.46 2.59 -15.03
N LEU A 191 7.41 3.08 -13.81
CA LEU A 191 7.45 2.26 -12.61
C LEU A 191 6.05 2.12 -12.05
N THR A 192 5.66 0.89 -11.70
CA THR A 192 4.46 0.59 -10.92
C THR A 192 4.85 0.02 -9.58
N THR A 193 4.11 0.37 -8.52
CA THR A 193 4.30 -0.20 -7.17
C THR A 193 2.99 -0.12 -6.41
N PHE A 194 2.55 -1.23 -5.85
CA PHE A 194 1.22 -1.36 -5.27
C PHE A 194 1.28 -1.86 -3.84
N GLU A 195 0.66 -1.13 -2.89
CA GLU A 195 0.60 -1.49 -1.46
C GLU A 195 2.00 -1.83 -0.90
N LEU A 196 2.99 -1.00 -1.23
CA LEU A 196 4.36 -1.14 -0.77
C LEU A 196 4.79 0.06 0.08
N PHE A 197 4.32 1.27 -0.26
CA PHE A 197 4.81 2.53 0.30
C PHE A 197 4.58 2.65 1.81
N GLU A 198 3.47 2.10 2.32
CA GLU A 198 3.14 2.03 3.75
C GLU A 198 4.09 1.13 4.55
N HIS A 199 4.76 0.18 3.90
CA HIS A 199 5.68 -0.78 4.53
C HIS A 199 7.12 -0.27 4.61
N LEU A 200 7.46 0.77 3.85
CA LEU A 200 8.85 1.20 3.68
C LEU A 200 9.46 1.71 4.97
N HIS A 201 10.69 1.28 5.22
CA HIS A 201 11.50 1.79 6.32
C HIS A 201 11.88 3.27 6.07
N ASP A 202 12.34 3.61 4.87
CA ASP A 202 12.61 4.99 4.44
C ASP A 202 11.91 5.32 3.11
N PRO A 203 10.72 5.95 3.17
CA PRO A 203 9.96 6.32 1.96
C PRO A 203 10.68 7.27 1.02
N LEU A 204 11.54 8.18 1.54
CA LEU A 204 12.27 9.11 0.68
C LEU A 204 13.41 8.42 -0.06
N LEU A 205 14.13 7.52 0.60
CA LEU A 205 15.17 6.71 -0.05
C LEU A 205 14.58 5.91 -1.21
N PHE A 206 13.44 5.26 -0.99
CA PHE A 206 12.71 4.53 -2.02
C PHE A 206 12.34 5.44 -3.20
N LEU A 207 11.76 6.62 -2.96
CA LEU A 207 11.39 7.54 -4.03
C LEU A 207 12.60 8.06 -4.80
N ASN A 208 13.72 8.33 -4.12
CA ASN A 208 14.98 8.73 -4.77
C ASN A 208 15.50 7.59 -5.66
N SER A 209 15.40 6.34 -5.22
CA SER A 209 15.79 5.17 -6.02
C SER A 209 14.86 4.99 -7.23
N CYS A 210 13.54 5.20 -7.06
CA CYS A 210 12.60 5.24 -8.20
C CYS A 210 12.97 6.34 -9.20
N TYR A 211 13.25 7.54 -8.69
CA TYR A 211 13.64 8.67 -9.54
C TYR A 211 14.93 8.38 -10.31
N ASP A 212 15.90 7.76 -9.64
CA ASP A 212 17.17 7.43 -10.28
C ASP A 212 17.01 6.45 -11.45
N ILE A 213 16.22 5.40 -11.31
CA ILE A 213 16.04 4.39 -12.35
C ILE A 213 14.99 4.76 -13.43
N LEU A 214 14.32 5.90 -13.30
CA LEU A 214 13.44 6.43 -14.34
C LEU A 214 14.21 7.20 -15.41
N ASN A 215 13.78 7.08 -16.67
CA ASN A 215 14.17 8.00 -17.75
C ASN A 215 13.60 9.42 -17.50
N PRO A 216 14.26 10.49 -17.98
CA PRO A 216 13.58 11.79 -18.08
C PRO A 216 12.27 11.66 -18.86
N GLY A 217 11.19 12.28 -18.36
CA GLY A 217 9.83 12.13 -18.89
C GLY A 217 9.11 10.84 -18.45
N GLY A 218 9.78 9.95 -17.73
CA GLY A 218 9.20 8.71 -17.21
C GLY A 218 8.24 8.93 -16.03
N TYR A 219 7.43 7.94 -15.71
CA TYR A 219 6.36 8.03 -14.71
C TYR A 219 6.53 7.01 -13.60
N ILE A 220 6.12 7.39 -12.41
CA ILE A 220 5.82 6.46 -11.32
C ILE A 220 4.30 6.40 -11.09
N TYR A 221 3.77 5.20 -10.96
CA TYR A 221 2.40 4.94 -10.51
C TYR A 221 2.45 4.10 -9.24
N LEU A 222 2.02 4.66 -8.12
CA LEU A 222 1.97 3.96 -6.85
C LEU A 222 0.56 3.97 -6.24
N THR A 223 0.26 2.94 -5.44
CA THR A 223 -0.88 2.94 -4.54
C THR A 223 -0.43 2.67 -3.11
N THR A 224 -1.11 3.30 -2.16
CA THR A 224 -0.82 3.18 -0.73
C THR A 224 -2.02 3.60 0.11
N LEU A 225 -1.93 3.44 1.42
CA LEU A 225 -2.93 3.89 2.38
C LEU A 225 -2.93 5.42 2.52
N ASN A 226 -4.11 5.98 2.85
CA ASN A 226 -4.36 7.40 3.07
C ASN A 226 -4.83 7.65 4.50
N SER A 227 -4.02 8.33 5.34
CA SER A 227 -4.41 8.67 6.71
C SER A 227 -5.64 9.58 6.81
N HIS A 228 -6.01 10.27 5.74
CA HIS A 228 -7.25 11.05 5.64
C HIS A 228 -8.44 10.22 5.14
N GLY A 229 -8.25 8.93 4.90
CA GLY A 229 -9.32 8.03 4.43
C GLY A 229 -10.41 7.82 5.46
N PHE A 230 -11.64 7.69 5.00
CA PHE A 230 -12.84 7.65 5.84
C PHE A 230 -12.81 6.53 6.88
N ASP A 231 -12.52 5.29 6.49
CA ASP A 231 -12.48 4.16 7.42
C ASP A 231 -11.36 4.31 8.46
N ILE A 232 -10.17 4.78 8.04
CA ILE A 232 -9.05 5.03 8.95
C ILE A 232 -9.41 6.16 9.94
N GLN A 233 -9.99 7.27 9.48
CA GLN A 233 -10.37 8.39 10.32
C GLN A 233 -11.50 8.04 11.30
N VAL A 234 -12.47 7.24 10.88
CA VAL A 234 -13.61 6.85 11.71
C VAL A 234 -13.21 5.79 12.74
N LEU A 235 -12.40 4.82 12.34
CA LEU A 235 -11.99 3.70 13.22
C LEU A 235 -10.73 4.01 14.01
N TRP A 236 -9.84 4.86 13.48
CA TRP A 236 -8.58 5.33 14.01
C TRP A 236 -7.71 4.17 14.53
N GLU A 237 -7.34 4.15 15.81
CA GLU A 237 -6.56 3.06 16.42
C GLU A 237 -7.19 1.66 16.26
N LYS A 238 -8.51 1.59 16.02
CA LYS A 238 -9.24 0.34 15.78
C LYS A 238 -9.23 -0.08 14.31
N SER A 239 -8.78 0.77 13.39
CA SER A 239 -8.69 0.41 11.97
C SER A 239 -7.73 -0.75 11.78
N GLU A 240 -8.18 -1.81 11.10
CA GLU A 240 -7.33 -2.95 10.73
C GLU A 240 -6.28 -2.58 9.69
N SER A 241 -6.46 -1.47 8.98
CA SER A 241 -5.44 -0.90 8.09
C SER A 241 -4.25 -0.35 8.88
N ILE A 242 -4.43 0.07 10.15
CA ILE A 242 -3.33 0.43 11.05
C ILE A 242 -2.79 -0.85 11.67
N PHE A 243 -1.80 -1.46 11.01
CA PHE A 243 -1.35 -2.81 11.28
C PHE A 243 0.17 -2.92 11.48
N PRO A 244 0.68 -2.55 12.70
CA PRO A 244 2.10 -2.67 13.01
C PRO A 244 2.51 -4.14 13.20
N PRO A 245 3.77 -4.50 12.94
CA PRO A 245 4.86 -3.68 12.43
C PRO A 245 4.89 -3.53 10.90
N HIS A 246 3.90 -4.06 10.20
CA HIS A 246 3.88 -4.07 8.73
C HIS A 246 3.63 -2.68 8.15
N HIS A 247 2.59 -1.97 8.62
CA HIS A 247 2.25 -0.65 8.13
C HIS A 247 2.89 0.43 9.01
N LEU A 248 3.98 1.01 8.51
CA LEU A 248 4.79 1.99 9.22
C LEU A 248 4.43 3.43 8.90
N ASN A 249 3.87 3.69 7.70
CA ASN A 249 3.65 5.03 7.20
C ASN A 249 2.26 5.19 6.60
N PHE A 250 1.57 6.25 7.02
CA PHE A 250 0.26 6.61 6.50
C PHE A 250 0.34 8.05 6.00
N PHE A 251 0.75 8.19 4.77
CA PHE A 251 0.71 9.46 4.08
C PHE A 251 -0.73 9.83 3.73
N ASN A 252 -0.93 11.07 3.32
CA ASN A 252 -2.21 11.58 2.83
C ASN A 252 -1.95 12.48 1.61
N PRO A 253 -2.96 12.99 0.90
CA PRO A 253 -2.76 13.80 -0.29
C PRO A 253 -1.81 14.99 -0.11
N ILE A 254 -1.78 15.60 1.10
CA ILE A 254 -0.90 16.74 1.39
C ILE A 254 0.54 16.30 1.54
N SER A 255 0.78 15.26 2.31
CA SER A 255 2.14 14.82 2.63
C SER A 255 2.78 14.00 1.51
N ILE A 256 1.98 13.24 0.74
CA ILE A 256 2.51 12.49 -0.41
C ILE A 256 2.96 13.45 -1.52
N ASP A 257 2.23 14.54 -1.80
CA ASP A 257 2.66 15.59 -2.73
C ASP A 257 4.00 16.20 -2.29
N LYS A 258 4.15 16.49 -1.00
CA LYS A 258 5.40 17.05 -0.46
C LYS A 258 6.59 16.12 -0.65
N ILE A 259 6.47 14.85 -0.26
CA ILE A 259 7.59 13.91 -0.34
C ILE A 259 7.94 13.55 -1.80
N MET A 260 6.95 13.49 -2.69
CA MET A 260 7.16 13.28 -4.12
C MET A 260 7.96 14.45 -4.73
N ARG A 261 7.57 15.70 -4.41
CA ARG A 261 8.32 16.90 -4.85
C ARG A 261 9.72 16.96 -4.26
N LEU A 262 9.88 16.55 -3.02
CA LEU A 262 11.19 16.48 -2.36
C LEU A 262 12.12 15.49 -3.08
N ALA A 263 11.58 14.38 -3.60
CA ALA A 263 12.31 13.42 -4.43
C ALA A 263 12.50 13.87 -5.89
N GLY A 264 12.01 15.05 -6.28
CA GLY A 264 12.19 15.65 -7.60
C GLY A 264 11.08 15.41 -8.62
N PHE A 265 10.00 14.72 -8.25
CA PHE A 265 8.87 14.48 -9.14
C PHE A 265 8.02 15.72 -9.36
N THR A 266 7.43 15.80 -10.55
CA THR A 266 6.49 16.85 -10.99
C THR A 266 5.19 16.22 -11.50
N ASP A 267 4.23 17.04 -11.91
CA ASP A 267 2.95 16.62 -12.49
C ASP A 267 2.26 15.52 -11.66
N ILE A 268 2.17 15.78 -10.34
CA ILE A 268 1.67 14.82 -9.36
C ILE A 268 0.15 14.82 -9.39
N GLU A 269 -0.43 13.71 -9.85
CA GLU A 269 -1.86 13.43 -9.84
C GLU A 269 -2.19 12.52 -8.67
N ILE A 270 -3.10 12.94 -7.78
CA ILE A 270 -3.53 12.17 -6.61
C ILE A 270 -5.03 11.92 -6.70
N SER A 271 -5.44 10.68 -6.44
CA SER A 271 -6.85 10.28 -6.34
C SER A 271 -7.01 9.18 -5.30
N THR A 272 -8.22 8.99 -4.78
CA THR A 272 -8.49 7.95 -3.78
C THR A 272 -9.63 7.03 -4.22
N PRO A 273 -9.36 6.08 -5.13
CA PRO A 273 -10.37 5.26 -5.78
C PRO A 273 -10.84 4.04 -4.95
N GLY A 274 -10.56 4.00 -3.65
CA GLY A 274 -10.95 2.88 -2.79
C GLY A 274 -12.46 2.69 -2.74
N GLU A 275 -12.91 1.44 -2.68
CA GLU A 275 -14.33 1.07 -2.77
C GLU A 275 -14.88 0.45 -1.48
N LEU A 276 -14.05 0.27 -0.45
CA LEU A 276 -14.37 -0.54 0.72
C LEU A 276 -14.60 0.26 2.00
N ASP A 277 -14.38 1.57 2.01
CA ASP A 277 -14.39 2.38 3.24
C ASP A 277 -15.69 2.23 4.04
N ILE A 278 -16.84 2.28 3.35
CA ILE A 278 -18.16 2.15 3.99
C ILE A 278 -18.38 0.74 4.50
N ASP A 279 -18.02 -0.28 3.71
CA ASP A 279 -18.16 -1.69 4.08
C ASP A 279 -17.32 -2.03 5.30
N ILE A 280 -16.06 -1.58 5.34
CA ILE A 280 -15.14 -1.77 6.47
C ILE A 280 -15.72 -1.17 7.76
N VAL A 281 -16.12 0.11 7.74
CA VAL A 281 -16.66 0.76 8.94
C VAL A 281 -17.97 0.11 9.40
N LYS A 282 -18.84 -0.23 8.44
CA LYS A 282 -20.11 -0.90 8.72
C LYS A 282 -19.91 -2.27 9.35
N ASN A 283 -18.99 -3.08 8.83
CA ASN A 283 -18.66 -4.40 9.40
C ASN A 283 -18.18 -4.29 10.86
N VAL A 284 -17.28 -3.36 11.14
CA VAL A 284 -16.78 -3.13 12.52
C VAL A 284 -17.90 -2.64 13.45
N TYR A 285 -18.79 -1.79 12.95
CA TYR A 285 -19.95 -1.30 13.71
C TYR A 285 -21.00 -2.39 13.98
N ASP A 286 -21.37 -3.17 12.97
CA ASP A 286 -22.38 -4.23 13.09
C ASP A 286 -21.92 -5.35 14.05
N ASN A 287 -20.61 -5.60 14.13
CA ASN A 287 -20.00 -6.53 15.09
C ASN A 287 -19.87 -5.94 16.52
N GLY A 288 -20.31 -4.71 16.75
CA GLY A 288 -20.29 -4.07 18.07
C GLY A 288 -18.90 -3.62 18.55
N ASN A 289 -17.88 -3.63 17.67
CA ASN A 289 -16.50 -3.32 18.02
C ASN A 289 -16.22 -1.82 18.12
N VAL A 290 -17.12 -0.97 17.62
CA VAL A 290 -17.00 0.48 17.65
C VAL A 290 -18.33 1.15 17.93
N LYS A 291 -18.29 2.27 18.67
CA LYS A 291 -19.44 3.15 18.85
C LYS A 291 -19.25 4.37 17.93
N LEU A 292 -20.18 4.53 17.00
CA LEU A 292 -20.15 5.60 16.02
C LEU A 292 -20.92 6.85 16.50
N PRO A 293 -20.56 8.04 15.99
CA PRO A 293 -21.40 9.24 16.11
C PRO A 293 -22.83 8.97 15.57
N MET A 294 -23.83 9.69 16.13
CA MET A 294 -25.25 9.49 15.80
C MET A 294 -25.52 9.56 14.29
N PHE A 295 -24.88 10.46 13.57
CA PHE A 295 -25.02 10.57 12.11
C PHE A 295 -24.64 9.27 11.39
N LEU A 296 -23.46 8.73 11.67
CA LEU A 296 -22.98 7.50 11.01
C LEU A 296 -23.79 6.27 11.41
N SER A 297 -24.14 6.13 12.70
CA SER A 297 -24.99 5.03 13.15
C SER A 297 -26.40 5.08 12.53
N SER A 298 -26.96 6.28 12.38
CA SER A 298 -28.25 6.45 11.69
C SER A 298 -28.12 6.14 10.19
N LEU A 299 -27.05 6.57 9.56
CA LEU A 299 -26.77 6.27 8.15
C LEU A 299 -26.71 4.74 7.92
N PHE A 300 -25.98 4.00 8.77
CA PHE A 300 -25.84 2.55 8.61
C PHE A 300 -27.11 1.78 8.98
N ASN A 301 -27.90 2.23 9.95
CA ASN A 301 -29.07 1.52 10.42
C ASN A 301 -30.33 1.76 9.56
N TYR A 302 -30.43 2.92 8.90
CA TYR A 302 -31.69 3.34 8.27
C TYR A 302 -31.57 3.67 6.78
N SER A 303 -30.38 3.64 6.19
CA SER A 303 -30.21 3.92 4.76
C SER A 303 -30.27 2.65 3.91
N SER A 304 -30.72 2.80 2.67
CA SER A 304 -30.63 1.73 1.67
C SER A 304 -29.19 1.54 1.17
N ASP A 305 -28.93 0.40 0.55
CA ASP A 305 -27.63 0.14 -0.09
C ASP A 305 -27.27 1.21 -1.15
N ASP A 306 -28.26 1.74 -1.87
CA ASP A 306 -28.02 2.82 -2.83
C ASP A 306 -27.48 4.09 -2.18
N VAL A 307 -27.98 4.46 -0.99
CA VAL A 307 -27.46 5.61 -0.24
C VAL A 307 -26.05 5.37 0.22
N LEU A 308 -25.74 4.17 0.73
CA LEU A 308 -24.39 3.79 1.16
C LEU A 308 -23.40 3.77 -0.03
N ASN A 309 -23.82 3.24 -1.17
CA ASN A 309 -23.03 3.26 -2.41
C ASN A 309 -22.77 4.68 -2.90
N ASN A 310 -23.77 5.57 -2.87
CA ASN A 310 -23.58 6.99 -3.23
C ASN A 310 -22.65 7.71 -2.24
N PHE A 311 -22.69 7.35 -0.96
CA PHE A 311 -21.75 7.89 0.02
C PHE A 311 -20.33 7.37 -0.23
N GLN A 312 -20.14 6.11 -0.60
CA GLN A 312 -18.83 5.59 -1.05
C GLN A 312 -18.31 6.34 -2.28
N LEU A 313 -19.16 6.58 -3.29
CA LEU A 313 -18.79 7.37 -4.46
C LEU A 313 -18.41 8.81 -4.10
N PHE A 314 -19.11 9.44 -3.15
CA PHE A 314 -18.74 10.75 -2.64
C PHE A 314 -17.36 10.75 -2.01
N ILE A 315 -17.03 9.75 -1.19
CA ILE A 315 -15.72 9.58 -0.56
C ILE A 315 -14.63 9.45 -1.62
N GLN A 316 -14.80 8.60 -2.62
CA GLN A 316 -13.86 8.39 -3.73
C GLN A 316 -13.60 9.69 -4.51
N ASN A 317 -14.66 10.39 -4.89
CA ASN A 317 -14.59 11.57 -5.76
C ASN A 317 -14.04 12.83 -5.06
N ASN A 318 -13.90 12.79 -3.72
CA ASN A 318 -13.44 13.93 -2.94
C ASN A 318 -12.11 13.67 -2.21
N ASN A 319 -11.35 12.65 -2.62
CA ASN A 319 -10.06 12.25 -2.02
C ASN A 319 -10.16 11.87 -0.53
N LEU A 320 -11.27 11.24 -0.14
CA LEU A 320 -11.57 10.84 1.24
C LEU A 320 -11.54 9.32 1.46
N SER A 321 -11.20 8.50 0.44
CA SER A 321 -11.02 7.06 0.63
C SER A 321 -9.64 6.75 1.20
N SER A 322 -9.54 5.66 1.97
CA SER A 322 -8.28 5.20 2.57
C SER A 322 -7.30 4.57 1.59
N HIS A 323 -7.71 4.28 0.38
CA HIS A 323 -6.84 3.78 -0.68
C HIS A 323 -6.46 4.92 -1.63
N MET A 324 -5.19 5.31 -1.63
CA MET A 324 -4.67 6.42 -2.43
C MET A 324 -3.88 5.92 -3.63
N ARG A 325 -4.05 6.59 -4.75
CA ARG A 325 -3.33 6.39 -6.01
C ARG A 325 -2.60 7.66 -6.39
N VAL A 326 -1.31 7.54 -6.69
CA VAL A 326 -0.45 8.65 -7.09
C VAL A 326 0.22 8.32 -8.42
N ILE A 327 0.18 9.28 -9.35
CA ILE A 327 0.98 9.25 -10.58
C ILE A 327 1.81 10.52 -10.58
N ALA A 328 3.11 10.38 -10.86
CA ALA A 328 3.99 11.54 -10.94
C ALA A 328 5.02 11.33 -12.04
N GLN A 329 5.58 12.43 -12.57
CA GLN A 329 6.53 12.40 -13.66
C GLN A 329 7.91 12.83 -13.18
N LYS A 330 8.95 12.16 -13.67
CA LYS A 330 10.32 12.68 -13.64
C LYS A 330 10.48 13.67 -14.77
N PRO A 331 10.82 14.95 -14.51
CA PRO A 331 10.99 15.97 -15.54
C PRO A 331 12.14 15.67 -16.52
#